data_e76060d8f3554114c0652d96378119bc
#
_entry.id   e76060d8f3554114c0652d96378119bc
#
_cell.length_a   1.000
_cell.length_b   1.000
_cell.length_c   1.000
_cell.angle_alpha   90.00
_cell.angle_beta   90.00
_cell.angle_gamma   90.00
#
_symmetry.space_group_name_H-M   'P 1'
#
loop_
_entity.id
_entity.type
_entity.pdbx_description
1 polymer ?
#
loop_
_entity_poly.entity_id
_entity_poly.type
_entity_poly.pdbx_seq_one_letter_code
_entity_poly.pdbx_strand_id
1 'polypeptide(L)'
;DDAALAFLGRQHSAAESLRALDLAAREFSRTSINMIYGRQNQTPDAWEKELTQALGLPVQHISLYQLTIEKGTAFFQDARDGRLHLPDEDTLRTFFDMTQAITNATGMPAYEVSNHAIPGEECRHNLAYWTYRPYVGVGPGAHGRLPVSNGSGVGRLATRQHAKPETWIDAVRIKGHGGAESEPVP
;
A
#
# COMPACT_ATOMS: atom_id res chain seq x y z
N ASP A 1 -0.04 -14.24 -11.51
CA ASP A 1 -0.85 -15.36 -12.08
C ASP A 1 -2.21 -15.44 -11.40
N ASP A 2 -3.16 -16.17 -12.02
CA ASP A 2 -4.56 -16.24 -11.56
C ASP A 2 -4.70 -17.03 -10.25
N ALA A 3 -3.85 -18.04 -10.02
CA ALA A 3 -3.87 -18.82 -8.79
C ALA A 3 -3.46 -17.95 -7.59
N ALA A 4 -2.44 -17.11 -7.74
CA ALA A 4 -2.02 -16.15 -6.71
C ALA A 4 -3.09 -15.09 -6.45
N LEU A 5 -3.75 -14.58 -7.49
CA LEU A 5 -4.85 -13.64 -7.35
C LEU A 5 -6.03 -14.25 -6.59
N ALA A 6 -6.43 -15.48 -6.94
CA ALA A 6 -7.49 -16.21 -6.26
C ALA A 6 -7.13 -16.47 -4.77
N PHE A 7 -5.89 -16.89 -4.49
CA PHE A 7 -5.38 -17.04 -3.12
C PHE A 7 -5.52 -15.75 -2.31
N LEU A 8 -5.20 -14.60 -2.91
CA LEU A 8 -5.34 -13.28 -2.28
C LEU A 8 -6.78 -12.75 -2.26
N GLY A 9 -7.78 -13.55 -2.66
CA GLY A 9 -9.20 -13.16 -2.69
C GLY A 9 -9.53 -12.13 -3.76
N ARG A 10 -8.71 -12.00 -4.80
CA ARG A 10 -8.95 -11.07 -5.91
C ARG A 10 -9.93 -11.69 -6.91
N GLN A 11 -10.87 -10.88 -7.40
CA GLN A 11 -11.93 -11.34 -8.32
C GLN A 11 -11.56 -11.20 -9.79
N HIS A 12 -10.50 -10.44 -10.09
CA HIS A 12 -9.99 -10.22 -11.43
C HIS A 12 -8.85 -11.19 -11.78
N SER A 13 -8.66 -11.44 -13.06
CA SER A 13 -7.56 -12.23 -13.61
C SER A 13 -6.30 -11.39 -13.86
N ALA A 14 -5.17 -12.05 -14.03
CA ALA A 14 -3.92 -11.42 -14.44
C ALA A 14 -4.07 -10.72 -15.82
N ALA A 15 -4.79 -11.35 -16.75
CA ALA A 15 -5.07 -10.77 -18.06
C ALA A 15 -5.90 -9.47 -17.96
N GLU A 16 -6.88 -9.42 -17.07
CA GLU A 16 -7.65 -8.18 -16.80
C GLU A 16 -6.79 -7.09 -16.19
N SER A 17 -5.92 -7.43 -15.23
CA SER A 17 -4.97 -6.49 -14.65
C SER A 17 -4.03 -5.88 -15.70
N LEU A 18 -3.49 -6.71 -16.60
CA LEU A 18 -2.59 -6.23 -17.66
C LEU A 18 -3.31 -5.35 -18.68
N ARG A 19 -4.56 -5.69 -19.05
CA ARG A 19 -5.38 -4.82 -19.93
C ARG A 19 -5.70 -3.48 -19.27
N ALA A 20 -6.03 -3.48 -17.97
CA ALA A 20 -6.29 -2.26 -17.22
C ALA A 20 -5.03 -1.38 -17.14
N LEU A 21 -3.87 -1.99 -16.91
CA LEU A 21 -2.59 -1.26 -16.90
C LEU A 21 -2.26 -0.67 -18.27
N ASP A 22 -2.42 -1.44 -19.36
CA ASP A 22 -2.19 -0.94 -20.73
C ASP A 22 -3.08 0.27 -21.05
N LEU A 23 -4.35 0.20 -20.67
CA LEU A 23 -5.28 1.33 -20.80
C LEU A 23 -4.83 2.53 -19.94
N ALA A 24 -4.49 2.30 -18.68
CA ALA A 24 -4.02 3.35 -17.79
C ALA A 24 -2.73 4.03 -18.31
N ALA A 25 -1.78 3.25 -18.84
CA ALA A 25 -0.53 3.77 -19.39
C ALA A 25 -0.71 4.61 -20.67
N ARG A 26 -1.82 4.43 -21.40
CA ARG A 26 -2.18 5.28 -22.56
C ARG A 26 -2.80 6.61 -22.14
N GLU A 27 -3.55 6.62 -21.03
CA GLU A 27 -4.29 7.78 -20.58
C GLU A 27 -3.52 8.64 -19.56
N PHE A 28 -2.61 8.03 -18.79
CA PHE A 28 -1.87 8.67 -17.72
C PHE A 28 -0.37 8.57 -17.95
N SER A 29 0.32 9.67 -17.72
CA SER A 29 1.79 9.73 -17.82
C SER A 29 2.50 8.96 -16.71
N ARG A 30 1.80 8.68 -15.60
CA ARG A 30 2.35 7.99 -14.43
C ARG A 30 1.40 6.89 -14.00
N THR A 31 1.90 5.67 -13.97
CA THR A 31 1.15 4.48 -13.55
C THR A 31 1.91 3.74 -12.46
N SER A 32 1.16 3.04 -11.63
CA SER A 32 1.71 2.23 -10.53
C SER A 32 0.95 0.91 -10.44
N ILE A 33 1.66 -0.14 -10.05
CA ILE A 33 1.07 -1.43 -9.71
C ILE A 33 1.46 -1.85 -8.30
N ASN A 34 0.61 -2.66 -7.69
CA ASN A 34 0.86 -3.26 -6.38
C ASN A 34 0.99 -4.77 -6.51
N MET A 35 1.99 -5.34 -5.87
CA MET A 35 2.19 -6.78 -5.79
C MET A 35 2.36 -7.22 -4.34
N ILE A 36 2.05 -8.50 -4.07
CA ILE A 36 2.22 -9.11 -2.74
C ILE A 36 3.09 -10.35 -2.91
N TYR A 37 4.21 -10.40 -2.20
CA TYR A 37 5.11 -11.55 -2.14
C TYR A 37 5.11 -12.19 -0.75
N GLY A 38 5.85 -13.29 -0.58
CA GLY A 38 5.86 -14.06 0.68
C GLY A 38 4.58 -14.86 0.89
N ARG A 39 3.92 -15.26 -0.19
CA ARG A 39 2.72 -16.09 -0.16
C ARG A 39 3.08 -17.53 0.21
N GLN A 40 2.09 -18.27 0.71
CA GLN A 40 2.24 -19.71 0.98
C GLN A 40 2.76 -20.42 -0.26
N ASN A 41 3.77 -21.28 -0.08
CA ASN A 41 4.43 -22.07 -1.13
C ASN A 41 5.11 -21.25 -2.24
N GLN A 42 5.22 -19.94 -2.12
CA GLN A 42 6.01 -19.15 -3.08
C GLN A 42 7.49 -19.43 -2.89
N THR A 43 8.22 -19.68 -3.99
CA THR A 43 9.67 -19.86 -3.96
C THR A 43 10.39 -18.58 -4.40
N PRO A 44 11.67 -18.40 -4.01
CA PRO A 44 12.48 -17.28 -4.48
C PRO A 44 12.52 -17.19 -6.02
N ASP A 45 12.72 -18.30 -6.72
CA ASP A 45 12.74 -18.35 -8.20
C ASP A 45 11.41 -17.92 -8.83
N ALA A 46 10.28 -18.28 -8.20
CA ALA A 46 8.96 -17.85 -8.67
C ALA A 46 8.79 -16.36 -8.47
N TRP A 47 9.24 -15.82 -7.35
CA TRP A 47 9.18 -14.38 -7.08
C TRP A 47 10.08 -13.58 -8.02
N GLU A 48 11.31 -14.04 -8.27
CA GLU A 48 12.22 -13.41 -9.23
C GLU A 48 11.58 -13.25 -10.61
N LYS A 49 10.95 -14.31 -11.11
CA LYS A 49 10.25 -14.29 -12.40
C LYS A 49 9.07 -13.32 -12.40
N GLU A 50 8.23 -13.35 -11.37
CA GLU A 50 7.09 -12.43 -11.25
C GLU A 50 7.55 -10.97 -11.19
N LEU A 51 8.56 -10.68 -10.38
CA LEU A 51 9.10 -9.32 -10.22
C LEU A 51 9.74 -8.81 -11.52
N THR A 52 10.54 -9.64 -12.19
CA THR A 52 11.17 -9.30 -13.47
C THR A 52 10.13 -9.00 -14.53
N GLN A 53 9.05 -9.79 -14.61
CA GLN A 53 7.93 -9.51 -15.52
C GLN A 53 7.23 -8.19 -15.18
N ALA A 54 7.00 -7.92 -13.90
CA ALA A 54 6.36 -6.70 -13.44
C ALA A 54 7.17 -5.44 -13.75
N LEU A 55 8.49 -5.51 -13.58
CA LEU A 55 9.41 -4.41 -13.88
C LEU A 55 9.57 -4.14 -15.40
N GLY A 56 9.19 -5.09 -16.24
CA GLY A 56 9.08 -4.91 -17.70
C GLY A 56 7.79 -4.24 -18.17
N LEU A 57 6.84 -3.97 -17.27
CA LEU A 57 5.58 -3.30 -17.59
C LEU A 57 5.76 -1.76 -17.67
N PRO A 58 4.86 -1.04 -18.35
CA PRO A 58 4.96 0.42 -18.50
C PRO A 58 4.53 1.14 -17.22
N VAL A 59 5.30 0.95 -16.14
CA VAL A 59 5.06 1.58 -14.83
C VAL A 59 6.28 2.39 -14.39
N GLN A 60 6.05 3.47 -13.68
CA GLN A 60 7.08 4.33 -13.11
C GLN A 60 7.24 4.13 -11.61
N HIS A 61 6.29 3.41 -11.01
CA HIS A 61 6.24 3.14 -9.59
C HIS A 61 5.66 1.73 -9.34
N ILE A 62 6.19 1.04 -8.34
CA ILE A 62 5.70 -0.27 -7.92
C ILE A 62 5.70 -0.39 -6.40
N SER A 63 4.60 -0.89 -5.84
CA SER A 63 4.51 -1.23 -4.43
C SER A 63 4.62 -2.74 -4.27
N LEU A 64 5.60 -3.19 -3.49
CA LEU A 64 5.94 -4.59 -3.28
C LEU A 64 5.75 -4.92 -1.79
N TYR A 65 4.55 -5.42 -1.46
CA TYR A 65 4.19 -5.72 -0.08
C TYR A 65 4.51 -7.17 0.28
N GLN A 66 5.19 -7.38 1.40
CA GLN A 66 5.27 -8.71 2.00
C GLN A 66 3.91 -9.08 2.61
N LEU A 67 3.43 -10.30 2.35
CA LEU A 67 2.17 -10.77 2.94
C LEU A 67 2.28 -10.80 4.47
N THR A 68 1.41 -10.07 5.12
CA THR A 68 1.25 -10.06 6.58
C THR A 68 -0.12 -10.60 6.98
N ILE A 69 -0.19 -11.20 8.16
CA ILE A 69 -1.44 -11.77 8.70
C ILE A 69 -2.03 -10.80 9.72
N GLU A 70 -3.07 -10.09 9.33
CA GLU A 70 -3.75 -9.11 10.17
C GLU A 70 -4.92 -9.72 10.94
N LYS A 71 -5.05 -9.36 12.22
CA LYS A 71 -6.17 -9.80 13.06
C LYS A 71 -7.51 -9.40 12.45
N GLY A 72 -8.48 -10.32 12.52
CA GLY A 72 -9.82 -10.09 11.98
C GLY A 72 -9.99 -10.39 10.49
N THR A 73 -8.94 -10.89 9.83
CA THR A 73 -8.99 -11.32 8.42
C THR A 73 -9.19 -12.83 8.29
N ALA A 74 -9.61 -13.30 7.11
CA ALA A 74 -9.69 -14.72 6.79
C ALA A 74 -8.32 -15.41 6.95
N PHE A 75 -7.24 -14.78 6.50
CA PHE A 75 -5.88 -15.29 6.65
C PHE A 75 -5.45 -15.47 8.11
N PHE A 76 -5.89 -14.60 9.01
CA PHE A 76 -5.64 -14.77 10.44
C PHE A 76 -6.33 -16.04 10.98
N GLN A 77 -7.57 -16.28 10.54
CA GLN A 77 -8.31 -17.48 10.92
C GLN A 77 -7.62 -18.74 10.37
N ASP A 78 -7.23 -18.73 9.09
CA ASP A 78 -6.58 -19.86 8.44
C ASP A 78 -5.20 -20.18 9.03
N ALA A 79 -4.42 -19.16 9.36
CA ALA A 79 -3.14 -19.35 10.06
C ALA A 79 -3.33 -19.93 11.46
N ARG A 80 -4.28 -19.43 12.23
CA ARG A 80 -4.61 -19.95 13.57
C ARG A 80 -5.05 -21.41 13.51
N ASP A 81 -5.82 -21.78 12.50
CA ASP A 81 -6.36 -23.12 12.31
C ASP A 81 -5.35 -24.06 11.59
N GLY A 82 -4.13 -23.60 11.31
CA GLY A 82 -3.06 -24.38 10.68
C GLY A 82 -3.27 -24.67 9.19
N ARG A 83 -4.16 -23.92 8.52
CA ARG A 83 -4.41 -24.05 7.08
C ARG A 83 -3.54 -23.13 6.22
N LEU A 84 -2.99 -22.10 6.81
CA LEU A 84 -2.10 -21.15 6.15
C LEU A 84 -0.73 -21.14 6.85
N HIS A 85 0.32 -21.39 6.08
CA HIS A 85 1.70 -21.31 6.53
C HIS A 85 2.45 -20.31 5.65
N LEU A 86 2.94 -19.22 6.25
CA LEU A 86 3.84 -18.31 5.56
C LEU A 86 5.25 -18.92 5.50
N PRO A 87 6.09 -18.47 4.54
CA PRO A 87 7.51 -18.79 4.55
C PRO A 87 8.17 -18.40 5.88
N ASP A 88 9.23 -19.09 6.26
CA ASP A 88 10.04 -18.75 7.43
C ASP A 88 10.78 -17.41 7.26
N GLU A 89 11.32 -16.88 8.34
CA GLU A 89 11.99 -15.58 8.37
C GLU A 89 13.18 -15.50 7.42
N ASP A 90 13.97 -16.58 7.26
CA ASP A 90 15.11 -16.62 6.37
C ASP A 90 14.68 -16.56 4.90
N THR A 91 13.62 -17.27 4.56
CA THR A 91 13.00 -17.21 3.22
C THR A 91 12.40 -15.82 2.96
N LEU A 92 11.70 -15.24 3.92
CA LEU A 92 11.15 -13.87 3.80
C LEU A 92 12.26 -12.82 3.63
N ARG A 93 13.36 -12.97 4.33
CA ARG A 93 14.56 -12.16 4.16
C ARG A 93 15.15 -12.30 2.77
N THR A 94 15.24 -13.53 2.26
CA THR A 94 15.72 -13.80 0.89
C THR A 94 14.86 -13.10 -0.14
N PHE A 95 13.52 -13.13 -0.01
CA PHE A 95 12.61 -12.37 -0.86
C PHE A 95 12.89 -10.87 -0.81
N PHE A 96 13.06 -10.31 0.38
CA PHE A 96 13.34 -8.89 0.55
C PHE A 96 14.66 -8.49 -0.11
N ASP A 97 15.75 -9.19 0.21
CA ASP A 97 17.08 -8.89 -0.33
C ASP A 97 17.10 -9.01 -1.87
N MET A 98 16.47 -10.03 -2.42
CA MET A 98 16.29 -10.23 -3.86
C MET A 98 15.48 -9.08 -4.49
N THR A 99 14.39 -8.67 -3.84
CA THR A 99 13.57 -7.55 -4.30
C THR A 99 14.40 -6.27 -4.43
N GLN A 100 15.17 -5.94 -3.37
CA GLN A 100 16.04 -4.76 -3.38
C GLN A 100 17.11 -4.84 -4.50
N ALA A 101 17.73 -6.00 -4.67
CA ALA A 101 18.75 -6.19 -5.70
C ALA A 101 18.18 -5.99 -7.12
N ILE A 102 17.05 -6.62 -7.43
CA ILE A 102 16.44 -6.60 -8.77
C ILE A 102 15.89 -5.20 -9.09
N THR A 103 15.19 -4.56 -8.16
CA THR A 103 14.63 -3.22 -8.39
C THR A 103 15.72 -2.17 -8.54
N ASN A 104 16.81 -2.25 -7.76
CA ASN A 104 17.97 -1.37 -7.94
C ASN A 104 18.62 -1.59 -9.31
N ALA A 105 18.81 -2.83 -9.73
CA ALA A 105 19.44 -3.15 -11.03
C ALA A 105 18.62 -2.66 -12.23
N THR A 106 17.29 -2.55 -12.08
CA THR A 106 16.38 -2.06 -13.12
C THR A 106 16.13 -0.56 -13.07
N GLY A 107 16.79 0.18 -12.18
CA GLY A 107 16.66 1.64 -12.07
C GLY A 107 15.40 2.10 -11.32
N MET A 108 14.77 1.23 -10.55
CA MET A 108 13.64 1.53 -9.68
C MET A 108 14.01 1.26 -8.20
N PRO A 109 14.93 2.01 -7.60
CA PRO A 109 15.32 1.81 -6.21
C PRO A 109 14.17 2.03 -5.24
N ALA A 110 14.26 1.42 -4.07
CA ALA A 110 13.37 1.72 -2.96
C ALA A 110 13.57 3.16 -2.50
N TYR A 111 12.48 3.90 -2.31
CA TYR A 111 12.50 5.20 -1.63
C TYR A 111 11.90 5.12 -0.21
N GLU A 112 11.31 3.99 0.12
CA GLU A 112 10.89 3.58 1.46
C GLU A 112 10.81 2.04 1.51
N VAL A 113 10.25 1.43 2.57
CA VAL A 113 10.36 -0.01 2.84
C VAL A 113 9.78 -0.90 1.73
N SER A 114 8.63 -0.54 1.17
CA SER A 114 7.86 -1.37 0.22
C SER A 114 7.56 -0.69 -1.11
N ASN A 115 7.99 0.54 -1.30
CA ASN A 115 7.71 1.29 -2.53
C ASN A 115 8.99 1.64 -3.29
N HIS A 116 8.95 1.36 -4.58
CA HIS A 116 10.04 1.51 -5.51
C HIS A 116 9.60 2.38 -6.68
N ALA A 117 10.50 3.25 -7.18
CA ALA A 117 10.16 4.14 -8.29
C ALA A 117 11.39 4.49 -9.12
N ILE A 118 11.16 4.86 -10.37
CA ILE A 118 12.16 5.62 -11.14
C ILE A 118 12.42 6.93 -10.38
N PRO A 119 13.67 7.36 -10.19
CA PRO A 119 13.98 8.61 -9.48
C PRO A 119 13.20 9.80 -10.05
N GLY A 120 12.49 10.53 -9.17
CA GLY A 120 11.57 11.61 -9.53
C GLY A 120 10.10 11.18 -9.72
N GLU A 121 9.84 9.87 -9.75
CA GLU A 121 8.50 9.30 -9.92
C GLU A 121 7.90 8.71 -8.63
N GLU A 122 8.50 9.03 -7.47
CA GLU A 122 8.04 8.59 -6.16
C GLU A 122 6.60 9.06 -5.91
N CYS A 123 5.80 8.24 -5.25
CA CYS A 123 4.42 8.58 -4.91
C CYS A 123 4.37 9.76 -3.92
N ARG A 124 3.83 10.90 -4.34
CA ARG A 124 3.73 12.12 -3.53
C ARG A 124 2.93 11.91 -2.24
N HIS A 125 1.91 11.06 -2.30
CA HIS A 125 1.10 10.71 -1.13
C HIS A 125 1.94 9.94 -0.10
N ASN A 126 2.73 8.94 -0.52
CA ASN A 126 3.61 8.19 0.37
C ASN A 126 4.70 9.11 0.98
N LEU A 127 5.32 9.94 0.14
CA LEU A 127 6.30 10.92 0.61
C LEU A 127 5.71 11.91 1.63
N ALA A 128 4.44 12.27 1.50
CA ALA A 128 3.80 13.15 2.47
C ALA A 128 3.76 12.52 3.87
N TYR A 129 3.50 11.21 3.97
CA TYR A 129 3.58 10.49 5.26
C TYR A 129 5.01 10.35 5.76
N TRP A 130 5.91 9.85 4.92
CA TRP A 130 7.30 9.60 5.31
C TRP A 130 8.09 10.87 5.69
N THR A 131 7.75 12.00 5.06
CA THR A 131 8.33 13.31 5.41
C THR A 131 7.49 14.08 6.41
N TYR A 132 6.47 13.44 6.98
CA TYR A 132 5.58 14.01 7.99
C TYR A 132 4.97 15.35 7.56
N ARG A 133 4.53 15.46 6.29
CA ARG A 133 3.85 16.65 5.77
C ARG A 133 2.41 16.72 6.26
N PRO A 134 1.82 17.92 6.35
CA PRO A 134 0.39 18.06 6.60
C PRO A 134 -0.44 17.39 5.51
N TYR A 135 -1.53 16.76 5.91
CA TYR A 135 -2.53 16.19 5.00
C TYR A 135 -3.90 16.16 5.64
N VAL A 136 -4.94 16.23 4.80
CA VAL A 136 -6.35 16.20 5.20
C VAL A 136 -6.89 14.81 4.98
N GLY A 137 -7.49 14.22 6.02
CA GLY A 137 -8.26 12.98 5.90
C GLY A 137 -9.71 13.29 5.53
N VAL A 138 -10.21 12.72 4.42
CA VAL A 138 -11.59 12.89 3.96
C VAL A 138 -12.23 11.52 3.78
N GLY A 139 -13.45 11.36 4.29
CA GLY A 139 -14.22 10.12 4.20
C GLY A 139 -14.29 9.35 5.51
N PRO A 140 -15.15 8.31 5.59
CA PRO A 140 -15.32 7.51 6.79
C PRO A 140 -14.02 6.85 7.24
N GLY A 141 -13.68 7.00 8.52
CA GLY A 141 -12.47 6.44 9.13
C GLY A 141 -11.16 7.10 8.74
N ALA A 142 -11.17 8.14 7.90
CA ALA A 142 -9.95 8.80 7.46
C ALA A 142 -9.22 9.53 8.60
N HIS A 143 -7.90 9.50 8.55
CA HIS A 143 -7.01 10.23 9.45
C HIS A 143 -6.38 11.42 8.74
N GLY A 144 -6.06 12.48 9.49
CA GLY A 144 -5.38 13.67 8.98
C GLY A 144 -4.30 14.18 9.92
N ARG A 145 -3.43 15.03 9.40
CA ARG A 145 -2.43 15.80 10.16
C ARG A 145 -2.50 17.25 9.69
N LEU A 146 -3.17 18.08 10.47
CA LEU A 146 -3.41 19.48 10.11
C LEU A 146 -2.42 20.39 10.83
N PRO A 147 -1.88 21.42 10.17
CA PRO A 147 -1.10 22.44 10.86
C PRO A 147 -2.03 23.28 11.70
N VAL A 148 -1.63 23.57 12.94
CA VAL A 148 -2.33 24.48 13.85
C VAL A 148 -1.36 25.49 14.42
N SER A 149 -1.78 26.75 14.49
CA SER A 149 -1.01 27.78 15.18
C SER A 149 -1.36 27.75 16.67
N ASN A 150 -0.36 27.54 17.50
CA ASN A 150 -0.50 27.57 18.96
C ASN A 150 0.41 28.65 19.51
N GLY A 151 0.14 29.84 19.68
CA GLY A 151 0.90 30.96 20.28
C GLY A 151 2.44 30.83 20.47
N SER A 152 2.99 29.63 20.45
CA SER A 152 4.42 29.29 20.55
C SER A 152 5.04 28.75 19.25
N GLY A 153 4.24 28.62 18.17
CA GLY A 153 4.72 28.10 16.86
C GLY A 153 3.64 27.39 16.07
N VAL A 154 4.08 26.58 15.10
CA VAL A 154 3.20 25.73 14.32
C VAL A 154 3.23 24.31 14.90
N GLY A 155 2.16 23.93 15.54
CA GLY A 155 1.92 22.56 16.00
C GLY A 155 1.16 21.74 14.94
N ARG A 156 0.84 20.49 15.26
CA ARG A 156 0.00 19.61 14.44
C ARG A 156 -1.17 19.08 15.23
N LEU A 157 -2.26 18.86 14.53
CA LEU A 157 -3.47 18.25 15.03
C LEU A 157 -3.69 16.93 14.29
N ALA A 158 -3.64 15.82 15.00
CA ALA A 158 -4.11 14.55 14.47
C ALA A 158 -5.64 14.58 14.45
N THR A 159 -6.24 14.27 13.34
CA THR A 159 -7.69 14.20 13.19
C THR A 159 -8.11 12.80 12.77
N ARG A 160 -9.29 12.37 13.24
CA ARG A 160 -9.93 11.13 12.85
C ARG A 160 -11.38 11.39 12.50
N GLN A 161 -11.83 10.81 11.40
CA GLN A 161 -13.22 10.87 10.96
C GLN A 161 -14.03 9.70 11.56
N HIS A 162 -15.36 9.85 11.66
CA HIS A 162 -16.23 8.74 12.03
C HIS A 162 -16.04 7.55 11.09
N ALA A 163 -15.84 6.34 11.65
CA ALA A 163 -15.53 5.16 10.85
C ALA A 163 -16.74 4.58 10.10
N LYS A 164 -17.94 4.68 10.69
CA LYS A 164 -19.18 4.19 10.06
C LYS A 164 -19.66 5.20 9.00
N PRO A 165 -19.90 4.78 7.74
CA PRO A 165 -20.33 5.69 6.66
C PRO A 165 -21.57 6.50 7.01
N GLU A 166 -22.58 5.89 7.60
CA GLU A 166 -23.84 6.55 7.97
C GLU A 166 -23.59 7.65 9.01
N THR A 167 -22.82 7.34 10.06
CA THR A 167 -22.47 8.32 11.11
C THR A 167 -21.63 9.46 10.54
N TRP A 168 -20.72 9.15 9.61
CA TRP A 168 -19.90 10.17 8.93
C TRP A 168 -20.77 11.09 8.07
N ILE A 169 -21.71 10.55 7.28
CA ILE A 169 -22.64 11.32 6.46
C ILE A 169 -23.49 12.25 7.33
N ASP A 170 -24.06 11.74 8.42
CA ASP A 170 -24.89 12.53 9.33
C ASP A 170 -24.09 13.64 10.02
N ALA A 171 -22.86 13.34 10.45
CA ALA A 171 -21.97 14.35 11.01
C ALA A 171 -21.65 15.47 9.99
N VAL A 172 -21.36 15.13 8.74
CA VAL A 172 -21.12 16.11 7.68
C VAL A 172 -22.36 16.97 7.42
N ARG A 173 -23.55 16.36 7.38
CA ARG A 173 -24.83 17.11 7.20
C ARG A 173 -25.12 18.08 8.33
N ILE A 174 -24.85 17.68 9.58
CA ILE A 174 -25.20 18.46 10.78
C ILE A 174 -24.12 19.49 11.11
N LYS A 175 -22.84 19.11 11.02
CA LYS A 175 -21.69 19.90 11.51
C LYS A 175 -20.85 20.51 10.39
N GLY A 176 -21.08 20.13 9.13
CA GLY A 176 -20.23 20.52 8.00
C GLY A 176 -18.93 19.71 7.88
N HIS A 177 -18.66 18.77 8.79
CA HIS A 177 -17.48 17.90 8.76
C HIS A 177 -17.77 16.55 9.43
N GLY A 178 -17.04 15.52 9.03
CA GLY A 178 -17.17 14.15 9.58
C GLY A 178 -16.17 13.84 10.71
N GLY A 179 -15.56 14.83 11.33
CA GLY A 179 -14.58 14.67 12.41
C GLY A 179 -15.20 14.03 13.65
N ALA A 180 -14.56 12.99 14.18
CA ALA A 180 -14.91 12.31 15.41
C ALA A 180 -14.01 12.73 16.58
N GLU A 181 -12.70 12.75 16.32
CA GLU A 181 -11.66 13.02 17.31
C GLU A 181 -10.58 13.92 16.74
N SER A 182 -9.95 14.70 17.60
CA SER A 182 -8.74 15.44 17.27
C SER A 182 -7.88 15.61 18.52
N GLU A 183 -6.56 15.45 18.35
CA GLU A 183 -5.58 15.59 19.42
C GLU A 183 -4.30 16.31 18.93
N PRO A 184 -3.69 17.15 19.74
CA PRO A 184 -2.38 17.70 19.43
C PRO A 184 -1.33 16.60 19.33
N VAL A 185 -0.44 16.70 18.35
CA VAL A 185 0.70 15.79 18.19
C VAL A 185 1.97 16.62 17.98
N PRO A 186 3.14 16.06 18.33
CA PRO A 186 4.42 16.70 18.12
C PRO A 186 4.70 17.16 16.70
#